data_7f4440a2ff5d75669d67b984fa09167e
#
_entry.id   7f4440a2ff5d75669d67b984fa09167e
#
_cell.length_a   1.000
_cell.length_b   1.000
_cell.length_c   1.000
_cell.angle_alpha   90.00
_cell.angle_beta   90.00
_cell.angle_gamma   90.00
#
_symmetry.space_group_name_H-M   'P 1'
#
loop_
_entity.id
_entity.type
_entity.pdbx_description
1 polymer ?
#
loop_
_entity_poly.entity_id
_entity_poly.type
_entity_poly.pdbx_seq_one_letter_code
_entity_poly.pdbx_strand_id
1 'polypeptide(L)'
;MTIDTSAEQLKKNYFWNTLGSLMNAASTVLMLMVVTRTMGAAAGGVFSLAYAVAQQLMVIGHFEIRTYQVTDTEEVFSFGVYLAARIITTGLMIAGIIIFTLQSQGLSYEGVLYALIASLRLFDVVEDVFHGMFQQHGRLDIAGRAFFYRVLATVVGFAVGVLLTKNLLVGAALSFVASLIVMVALVVPPTKKMASLKPTFDFTQITKLLVTTAPLFAGSFLLTYVVGAPRYALGGLSDQALLTFFTALAMPAMVINLLSNFVFKPLLTQMAEYWNNQQDKQFVGLILKGFAVVALATALSMALAWPLGAPVLGLLYGLDFEPYKLELLMLLFGGLLNALTVILYYAVVTMRKQVAVFVSYAAGAGFAALTGGWLVGNFGIMGACVLYDISLAILALVFGIFCFLGFKDQKKKSAA
;
A
#
# COMPACT_ATOMS: atom_id res chain seq x y z
N MET A 1 22.72 -6.35 22.38
CA MET A 1 23.49 -5.57 21.38
C MET A 1 23.04 -4.12 21.52
N THR A 2 23.95 -3.17 21.80
CA THR A 2 23.57 -1.75 21.93
C THR A 2 23.19 -1.20 20.55
N ILE A 3 21.99 -0.62 20.44
CA ILE A 3 21.53 0.01 19.20
C ILE A 3 22.37 1.28 18.99
N ASP A 4 23.01 1.39 17.81
CA ASP A 4 23.72 2.61 17.42
C ASP A 4 22.71 3.71 17.07
N THR A 5 22.58 4.67 17.99
CA THR A 5 21.71 5.85 17.83
C THR A 5 22.46 7.10 17.40
N SER A 6 23.70 6.94 16.89
CA SER A 6 24.49 8.09 16.42
C SER A 6 23.74 8.86 15.33
N ALA A 7 23.95 10.18 15.30
CA ALA A 7 23.31 11.04 14.29
C ALA A 7 23.69 10.61 12.86
N GLU A 8 24.86 10.04 12.66
CA GLU A 8 25.30 9.51 11.37
C GLU A 8 24.51 8.26 10.97
N GLN A 9 24.31 7.31 11.90
CA GLN A 9 23.52 6.10 11.63
C GLN A 9 22.06 6.46 11.37
N LEU A 10 21.48 7.40 12.11
CA LEU A 10 20.12 7.89 11.86
C LEU A 10 19.98 8.51 10.46
N LYS A 11 20.94 9.33 10.03
CA LYS A 11 20.95 9.90 8.67
C LYS A 11 20.99 8.81 7.60
N LYS A 12 21.83 7.77 7.77
CA LYS A 12 21.89 6.61 6.85
C LYS A 12 20.55 5.87 6.80
N ASN A 13 19.93 5.63 7.97
CA ASN A 13 18.64 4.98 8.08
C ASN A 13 17.55 5.76 7.32
N TYR A 14 17.44 7.07 7.55
CA TYR A 14 16.47 7.90 6.85
C TYR A 14 16.73 7.96 5.36
N PHE A 15 17.96 8.17 4.94
CA PHE A 15 18.32 8.27 3.52
C PHE A 15 17.94 7.01 2.75
N TRP A 16 18.38 5.84 3.17
CA TRP A 16 18.13 4.60 2.46
C TRP A 16 16.67 4.17 2.51
N ASN A 17 16.01 4.36 3.66
CA ASN A 17 14.59 4.03 3.78
C ASN A 17 13.71 4.94 2.88
N THR A 18 14.02 6.24 2.81
CA THR A 18 13.33 7.17 1.92
C THR A 18 13.58 6.82 0.46
N LEU A 19 14.83 6.57 0.09
CA LEU A 19 15.19 6.22 -1.29
C LEU A 19 14.54 4.91 -1.74
N GLY A 20 14.51 3.90 -0.89
CA GLY A 20 13.82 2.63 -1.14
C GLY A 20 12.31 2.83 -1.32
N SER A 21 11.69 3.63 -0.46
CA SER A 21 10.26 3.95 -0.54
C SER A 21 9.90 4.71 -1.81
N LEU A 22 10.72 5.70 -2.21
CA LEU A 22 10.54 6.44 -3.46
C LEU A 22 10.69 5.54 -4.68
N MET A 23 11.70 4.66 -4.69
CA MET A 23 11.91 3.71 -5.78
C MET A 23 10.72 2.74 -5.91
N ASN A 24 10.19 2.26 -4.78
CA ASN A 24 9.00 1.41 -4.79
C ASN A 24 7.77 2.16 -5.32
N ALA A 25 7.55 3.40 -4.92
CA ALA A 25 6.45 4.22 -5.44
C ALA A 25 6.60 4.46 -6.96
N ALA A 26 7.83 4.74 -7.43
CA ALA A 26 8.12 4.95 -8.84
C ALA A 26 8.01 3.65 -9.66
N SER A 27 8.23 2.48 -9.08
CA SER A 27 8.31 1.19 -9.78
C SER A 27 7.06 0.90 -10.61
N THR A 28 5.87 1.12 -10.02
CA THR A 28 4.58 0.87 -10.70
C THR A 28 4.40 1.81 -11.89
N VAL A 29 4.75 3.09 -11.73
CA VAL A 29 4.69 4.11 -12.80
C VAL A 29 5.61 3.70 -13.94
N LEU A 30 6.87 3.37 -13.63
CA LEU A 30 7.88 3.00 -14.62
C LEU A 30 7.52 1.71 -15.36
N MET A 31 7.05 0.68 -14.65
CA MET A 31 6.65 -0.58 -15.29
C MET A 31 5.43 -0.38 -16.18
N LEU A 32 4.40 0.34 -15.73
CA LEU A 32 3.22 0.65 -16.55
C LEU A 32 3.60 1.49 -17.78
N MET A 33 4.48 2.49 -17.63
CA MET A 33 5.00 3.30 -18.74
C MET A 33 5.69 2.43 -19.80
N VAL A 34 6.53 1.49 -19.39
CA VAL A 34 7.20 0.56 -20.32
C VAL A 34 6.17 -0.27 -21.07
N VAL A 35 5.16 -0.81 -20.38
CA VAL A 35 4.11 -1.64 -21.00
C VAL A 35 3.29 -0.84 -22.00
N THR A 36 2.77 0.32 -21.59
CA THR A 36 1.88 1.12 -22.45
C THR A 36 2.57 1.63 -23.70
N ARG A 37 3.84 2.08 -23.57
CA ARG A 37 4.63 2.57 -24.71
C ARG A 37 5.06 1.47 -25.68
N THR A 38 5.20 0.23 -25.19
CA THR A 38 5.70 -0.88 -26.01
C THR A 38 4.58 -1.72 -26.61
N MET A 39 3.49 -1.90 -25.85
CA MET A 39 2.44 -2.88 -26.15
C MET A 39 1.03 -2.27 -26.17
N GLY A 40 0.90 -0.98 -25.81
CA GLY A 40 -0.37 -0.27 -25.83
C GLY A 40 -1.23 -0.41 -24.57
N ALA A 41 -2.40 0.23 -24.59
CA ALA A 41 -3.27 0.35 -23.43
C ALA A 41 -3.87 -0.99 -22.95
N ALA A 42 -4.26 -1.88 -23.85
CA ALA A 42 -4.84 -3.17 -23.46
C ALA A 42 -3.86 -4.02 -22.63
N ALA A 43 -2.59 -4.10 -23.04
CA ALA A 43 -1.55 -4.80 -22.28
C ALA A 43 -1.29 -4.12 -20.91
N GLY A 44 -1.36 -2.78 -20.86
CA GLY A 44 -1.30 -2.01 -19.63
C GLY A 44 -2.42 -2.37 -18.66
N GLY A 45 -3.64 -2.64 -19.15
CA GLY A 45 -4.78 -3.08 -18.34
C GLY A 45 -4.56 -4.45 -17.72
N VAL A 46 -4.11 -5.41 -18.50
CA VAL A 46 -3.76 -6.76 -18.00
C VAL A 46 -2.70 -6.66 -16.89
N PHE A 47 -1.63 -5.87 -17.12
CA PHE A 47 -0.60 -5.62 -16.11
C PHE A 47 -1.18 -4.96 -14.85
N SER A 48 -2.04 -3.94 -15.02
CA SER A 48 -2.63 -3.18 -13.91
C SER A 48 -3.54 -4.04 -13.04
N LEU A 49 -4.33 -4.95 -13.63
CA LEU A 49 -5.17 -5.89 -12.88
C LEU A 49 -4.33 -6.89 -12.10
N ALA A 50 -3.37 -7.52 -12.77
CA ALA A 50 -2.47 -8.47 -12.13
C ALA A 50 -1.74 -7.83 -10.93
N TYR A 51 -1.30 -6.58 -11.09
CA TYR A 51 -0.63 -5.82 -10.04
C TYR A 51 -1.57 -5.45 -8.89
N ALA A 52 -2.81 -5.04 -9.17
CA ALA A 52 -3.80 -4.73 -8.14
C ALA A 52 -4.15 -5.95 -7.30
N VAL A 53 -4.36 -7.11 -7.94
CA VAL A 53 -4.59 -8.39 -7.25
C VAL A 53 -3.37 -8.80 -6.43
N ALA A 54 -2.17 -8.63 -6.99
CA ALA A 54 -0.92 -8.90 -6.27
C ALA A 54 -0.80 -8.07 -4.99
N GLN A 55 -1.19 -6.79 -5.02
CA GLN A 55 -1.21 -5.92 -3.85
C GLN A 55 -2.20 -6.41 -2.78
N GLN A 56 -3.37 -6.89 -3.18
CA GLN A 56 -4.35 -7.45 -2.23
C GLN A 56 -3.83 -8.74 -1.58
N LEU A 57 -3.25 -9.64 -2.36
CA LEU A 57 -2.70 -10.90 -1.86
C LEU A 57 -1.45 -10.68 -1.01
N MET A 58 -0.66 -9.65 -1.30
CA MET A 58 0.52 -9.27 -0.52
C MET A 58 0.15 -8.94 0.94
N VAL A 59 -1.03 -8.37 1.19
CA VAL A 59 -1.50 -8.10 2.56
C VAL A 59 -1.67 -9.40 3.36
N ILE A 60 -2.12 -10.49 2.70
CA ILE A 60 -2.18 -11.82 3.32
C ILE A 60 -0.78 -12.29 3.71
N GLY A 61 0.20 -12.10 2.82
CA GLY A 61 1.59 -12.46 3.08
C GLY A 61 2.23 -11.64 4.20
N HIS A 62 1.96 -10.33 4.28
CA HIS A 62 2.45 -9.45 5.34
C HIS A 62 1.82 -9.76 6.70
N PHE A 63 0.53 -10.01 6.74
CA PHE A 63 -0.29 -10.29 7.93
C PHE A 63 0.00 -9.33 9.11
N GLU A 64 0.49 -8.14 8.81
CA GLU A 64 0.92 -7.10 9.78
C GLU A 64 1.96 -7.58 10.81
N ILE A 65 2.65 -8.69 10.55
CA ILE A 65 3.65 -9.28 11.44
C ILE A 65 4.77 -8.28 11.75
N ARG A 66 5.26 -7.55 10.74
CA ARG A 66 6.34 -6.57 10.94
C ARG A 66 5.93 -5.44 11.86
N THR A 67 4.69 -4.97 11.78
CA THR A 67 4.18 -3.90 12.65
C THR A 67 4.28 -4.29 14.13
N TYR A 68 3.99 -5.56 14.45
CA TYR A 68 4.20 -6.10 15.79
C TYR A 68 5.70 -6.30 16.09
N GLN A 69 6.45 -6.94 15.19
CA GLN A 69 7.86 -7.28 15.36
C GLN A 69 8.70 -6.05 15.73
N VAL A 70 8.55 -4.92 15.04
CA VAL A 70 9.36 -3.71 15.29
C VAL A 70 9.07 -3.05 16.64
N THR A 71 7.93 -3.36 17.26
CA THR A 71 7.53 -2.87 18.58
C THR A 71 7.77 -3.88 19.70
N ASP A 72 8.16 -5.11 19.36
CA ASP A 72 8.50 -6.17 20.31
C ASP A 72 9.92 -5.97 20.87
N THR A 73 10.05 -4.96 21.74
CA THR A 73 11.33 -4.59 22.38
C THR A 73 11.73 -5.55 23.50
N GLU A 74 10.78 -6.32 24.02
CA GLU A 74 10.98 -7.31 25.07
C GLU A 74 11.33 -8.69 24.50
N GLU A 75 11.37 -8.82 23.15
CA GLU A 75 11.63 -10.07 22.43
C GLU A 75 10.71 -11.21 22.88
N VAL A 76 9.40 -10.90 23.04
CA VAL A 76 8.36 -11.88 23.40
C VAL A 76 8.38 -13.07 22.44
N PHE A 77 8.64 -12.79 21.15
CA PHE A 77 8.84 -13.81 20.14
C PHE A 77 10.27 -13.76 19.58
N SER A 78 10.90 -14.92 19.45
CA SER A 78 12.20 -15.03 18.81
C SER A 78 12.11 -14.74 17.30
N PHE A 79 13.23 -14.31 16.68
CA PHE A 79 13.28 -14.14 15.23
C PHE A 79 12.91 -15.41 14.46
N GLY A 80 13.23 -16.59 14.98
CA GLY A 80 12.84 -17.88 14.39
C GLY A 80 11.33 -18.09 14.33
N VAL A 81 10.56 -17.59 15.31
CA VAL A 81 9.09 -17.63 15.32
C VAL A 81 8.52 -16.66 14.27
N TYR A 82 9.05 -15.43 14.20
CA TYR A 82 8.66 -14.47 13.15
C TYR A 82 8.93 -15.04 11.76
N LEU A 83 10.07 -15.70 11.56
CA LEU A 83 10.44 -16.33 10.29
C LEU A 83 9.50 -17.49 9.94
N ALA A 84 9.16 -18.36 10.90
CA ALA A 84 8.21 -19.44 10.69
C ALA A 84 6.79 -18.93 10.36
N ALA A 85 6.32 -17.92 11.09
CA ALA A 85 5.03 -17.26 10.79
C ALA A 85 5.03 -16.65 9.39
N ARG A 86 6.14 -16.01 8.97
CA ARG A 86 6.30 -15.46 7.62
C ARG A 86 6.26 -16.53 6.54
N ILE A 87 6.87 -17.68 6.76
CA ILE A 87 6.81 -18.83 5.83
C ILE A 87 5.35 -19.28 5.65
N ILE A 88 4.58 -19.38 6.75
CA ILE A 88 3.16 -19.78 6.70
C ILE A 88 2.33 -18.74 5.93
N THR A 89 2.46 -17.45 6.26
CA THR A 89 1.68 -16.39 5.59
C THR A 89 2.07 -16.23 4.12
N THR A 90 3.36 -16.43 3.77
CA THR A 90 3.81 -16.49 2.38
C THR A 90 3.18 -17.68 1.66
N GLY A 91 3.10 -18.85 2.30
CA GLY A 91 2.39 -20.02 1.78
C GLY A 91 0.90 -19.74 1.52
N LEU A 92 0.23 -19.02 2.44
CA LEU A 92 -1.16 -18.59 2.25
C LEU A 92 -1.30 -17.62 1.07
N MET A 93 -0.37 -16.68 0.90
CA MET A 93 -0.34 -15.80 -0.27
C MET A 93 -0.15 -16.59 -1.58
N ILE A 94 0.77 -17.56 -1.61
CA ILE A 94 0.97 -18.43 -2.79
C ILE A 94 -0.30 -19.21 -3.10
N ALA A 95 -0.95 -19.80 -2.10
CA ALA A 95 -2.24 -20.46 -2.27
C ALA A 95 -3.29 -19.51 -2.86
N GLY A 96 -3.37 -18.28 -2.34
CA GLY A 96 -4.25 -17.23 -2.87
C GLY A 96 -3.95 -16.90 -4.34
N ILE A 97 -2.68 -16.78 -4.72
CA ILE A 97 -2.26 -16.56 -6.13
C ILE A 97 -2.75 -17.72 -7.01
N ILE A 98 -2.53 -18.96 -6.58
CA ILE A 98 -2.93 -20.15 -7.34
C ILE A 98 -4.45 -20.20 -7.49
N ILE A 99 -5.20 -20.02 -6.39
CA ILE A 99 -6.66 -20.06 -6.41
C ILE A 99 -7.22 -18.97 -7.33
N PHE A 100 -6.74 -17.73 -7.19
CA PHE A 100 -7.16 -16.61 -8.02
C PHE A 100 -6.88 -16.90 -9.50
N THR A 101 -5.67 -17.34 -9.83
CA THR A 101 -5.26 -17.67 -11.21
C THR A 101 -6.17 -18.73 -11.82
N LEU A 102 -6.41 -19.84 -11.11
CA LEU A 102 -7.21 -20.95 -11.60
C LEU A 102 -8.68 -20.56 -11.78
N GLN A 103 -9.23 -19.73 -10.89
CA GLN A 103 -10.63 -19.29 -10.98
C GLN A 103 -10.86 -18.23 -12.04
N SER A 104 -9.89 -17.30 -12.25
CA SER A 104 -10.08 -16.16 -13.15
C SER A 104 -9.72 -16.48 -14.61
N GLN A 105 -8.61 -17.16 -14.85
CA GLN A 105 -8.03 -17.34 -16.19
C GLN A 105 -7.60 -18.77 -16.49
N GLY A 106 -7.65 -19.67 -15.50
CA GLY A 106 -7.12 -21.02 -15.63
C GLY A 106 -5.62 -21.04 -15.93
N LEU A 107 -5.17 -22.07 -16.64
CA LEU A 107 -3.77 -22.21 -17.08
C LEU A 107 -3.51 -21.55 -18.45
N SER A 108 -4.22 -20.48 -18.77
CA SER A 108 -4.00 -19.69 -19.97
C SER A 108 -2.72 -18.84 -19.87
N TYR A 109 -2.33 -18.21 -20.99
CA TYR A 109 -1.22 -17.24 -21.01
C TYR A 109 -1.42 -16.13 -19.97
N GLU A 110 -2.64 -15.57 -19.87
CA GLU A 110 -2.98 -14.52 -18.92
C GLU A 110 -2.94 -15.02 -17.48
N GLY A 111 -3.39 -16.24 -17.23
CA GLY A 111 -3.30 -16.87 -15.91
C GLY A 111 -1.86 -17.01 -15.43
N VAL A 112 -0.97 -17.51 -16.28
CA VAL A 112 0.47 -17.62 -15.97
C VAL A 112 1.08 -16.23 -15.75
N LEU A 113 0.68 -15.24 -16.56
CA LEU A 113 1.14 -13.87 -16.42
C LEU A 113 0.70 -13.26 -15.06
N TYR A 114 -0.57 -13.45 -14.68
CA TYR A 114 -1.08 -12.99 -13.38
C TYR A 114 -0.33 -13.63 -12.22
N ALA A 115 -0.12 -14.96 -12.27
CA ALA A 115 0.63 -15.67 -11.26
C ALA A 115 2.08 -15.14 -11.14
N LEU A 116 2.73 -14.91 -12.28
CA LEU A 116 4.11 -14.44 -12.29
C LEU A 116 4.25 -12.98 -11.80
N ILE A 117 3.36 -12.08 -12.22
CA ILE A 117 3.34 -10.68 -11.72
C ILE A 117 3.03 -10.67 -10.22
N ALA A 118 2.05 -11.46 -9.76
CA ALA A 118 1.72 -11.56 -8.34
C ALA A 118 2.90 -12.13 -7.53
N SER A 119 3.66 -13.07 -8.11
CA SER A 119 4.85 -13.65 -7.47
C SER A 119 5.98 -12.63 -7.25
N LEU A 120 6.03 -11.52 -8.01
CA LEU A 120 6.99 -10.44 -7.73
C LEU A 120 6.78 -9.83 -6.34
N ARG A 121 5.54 -9.84 -5.83
CA ARG A 121 5.22 -9.34 -4.49
C ARG A 121 5.60 -10.30 -3.36
N LEU A 122 5.92 -11.56 -3.66
CA LEU A 122 6.47 -12.50 -2.68
C LEU A 122 7.80 -12.00 -2.11
N PHE A 123 8.60 -11.31 -2.92
CA PHE A 123 9.86 -10.73 -2.43
C PHE A 123 9.62 -9.65 -1.39
N ASP A 124 8.60 -8.79 -1.58
CA ASP A 124 8.22 -7.77 -0.58
C ASP A 124 7.83 -8.45 0.74
N VAL A 125 7.05 -9.53 0.66
CA VAL A 125 6.59 -10.29 1.83
C VAL A 125 7.75 -10.99 2.54
N VAL A 126 8.61 -11.67 1.80
CA VAL A 126 9.74 -12.42 2.38
C VAL A 126 10.76 -11.47 3.01
N GLU A 127 11.09 -10.35 2.34
CA GLU A 127 12.05 -9.37 2.88
C GLU A 127 11.53 -8.68 4.15
N ASP A 128 10.23 -8.55 4.30
CA ASP A 128 9.61 -7.76 5.35
C ASP A 128 10.00 -8.22 6.77
N VAL A 129 10.09 -9.54 7.02
CA VAL A 129 10.51 -10.07 8.31
C VAL A 129 11.99 -9.75 8.62
N PHE A 130 12.85 -9.75 7.60
CA PHE A 130 14.26 -9.37 7.74
C PHE A 130 14.39 -7.86 7.95
N HIS A 131 13.59 -7.06 7.23
CA HIS A 131 13.53 -5.61 7.42
C HIS A 131 13.06 -5.26 8.83
N GLY A 132 12.09 -6.01 9.39
CA GLY A 132 11.66 -5.89 10.78
C GLY A 132 12.81 -6.13 11.74
N MET A 133 13.59 -7.21 11.56
CA MET A 133 14.76 -7.53 12.35
C MET A 133 15.84 -6.45 12.24
N PHE A 134 16.19 -5.99 11.04
CA PHE A 134 17.15 -4.89 10.87
C PHE A 134 16.67 -3.61 11.58
N GLN A 135 15.38 -3.32 11.53
CA GLN A 135 14.80 -2.17 12.20
C GLN A 135 14.88 -2.28 13.73
N GLN A 136 14.60 -3.45 14.32
CA GLN A 136 14.76 -3.71 15.74
C GLN A 136 16.20 -3.48 16.21
N HIS A 137 17.19 -3.78 15.35
CA HIS A 137 18.60 -3.57 15.65
C HIS A 137 19.13 -2.18 15.24
N GLY A 138 18.25 -1.22 14.89
CA GLY A 138 18.65 0.13 14.49
C GLY A 138 19.32 0.24 13.12
N ARG A 139 19.28 -0.81 12.31
CA ARG A 139 19.94 -0.93 11.01
C ARG A 139 18.97 -0.86 9.84
N LEU A 140 18.06 0.11 9.88
CA LEU A 140 17.10 0.35 8.79
C LEU A 140 17.80 0.76 7.46
N ASP A 141 19.06 1.21 7.53
CA ASP A 141 19.92 1.46 6.38
C ASP A 141 20.14 0.20 5.52
N ILE A 142 20.35 -0.95 6.15
CA ILE A 142 20.52 -2.23 5.45
C ILE A 142 19.23 -2.61 4.74
N ALA A 143 18.11 -2.55 5.45
CA ALA A 143 16.78 -2.82 4.89
C ALA A 143 16.47 -1.92 3.70
N GLY A 144 16.61 -0.60 3.87
CA GLY A 144 16.31 0.39 2.82
C GLY A 144 17.20 0.25 1.59
N ARG A 145 18.51 -0.04 1.80
CA ARG A 145 19.45 -0.28 0.70
C ARG A 145 19.12 -1.55 -0.08
N ALA A 146 18.85 -2.65 0.61
CA ALA A 146 18.45 -3.91 -0.03
C ALA A 146 17.16 -3.73 -0.83
N PHE A 147 16.16 -3.09 -0.22
CA PHE A 147 14.88 -2.78 -0.86
C PHE A 147 15.04 -1.92 -2.12
N PHE A 148 15.82 -0.83 -2.05
CA PHE A 148 16.09 0.03 -3.20
C PHE A 148 16.68 -0.74 -4.38
N TYR A 149 17.77 -1.47 -4.15
CA TYR A 149 18.43 -2.19 -5.24
C TYR A 149 17.60 -3.34 -5.78
N ARG A 150 16.83 -4.04 -4.94
CA ARG A 150 15.91 -5.08 -5.40
C ARG A 150 14.81 -4.51 -6.28
N VAL A 151 14.14 -3.44 -5.84
CA VAL A 151 13.09 -2.81 -6.64
C VAL A 151 13.65 -2.24 -7.93
N LEU A 152 14.83 -1.62 -7.90
CA LEU A 152 15.52 -1.16 -9.11
C LEU A 152 15.80 -2.33 -10.07
N ALA A 153 16.32 -3.45 -9.57
CA ALA A 153 16.59 -4.64 -10.38
C ALA A 153 15.29 -5.24 -10.95
N THR A 154 14.19 -5.22 -10.17
CA THR A 154 12.85 -5.61 -10.65
C THR A 154 12.42 -4.77 -11.84
N VAL A 155 12.52 -3.43 -11.73
CA VAL A 155 12.11 -2.50 -12.80
C VAL A 155 13.01 -2.65 -14.02
N VAL A 156 14.33 -2.72 -13.84
CA VAL A 156 15.28 -2.91 -14.94
C VAL A 156 15.07 -4.25 -15.64
N GLY A 157 14.93 -5.34 -14.90
CA GLY A 157 14.66 -6.66 -15.45
C GLY A 157 13.35 -6.68 -16.25
N PHE A 158 12.30 -6.04 -15.71
CA PHE A 158 11.02 -5.90 -16.42
C PHE A 158 11.17 -5.11 -17.72
N ALA A 159 11.80 -3.93 -17.64
CA ALA A 159 11.99 -3.05 -18.79
C ALA A 159 12.79 -3.74 -19.87
N VAL A 160 13.93 -4.36 -19.53
CA VAL A 160 14.77 -5.11 -20.50
C VAL A 160 13.96 -6.24 -21.16
N GLY A 161 13.25 -7.04 -20.37
CA GLY A 161 12.43 -8.13 -20.90
C GLY A 161 11.35 -7.66 -21.86
N VAL A 162 10.57 -6.64 -21.46
CA VAL A 162 9.47 -6.12 -22.29
C VAL A 162 9.99 -5.38 -23.53
N LEU A 163 11.02 -4.54 -23.40
CA LEU A 163 11.56 -3.76 -24.52
C LEU A 163 12.19 -4.65 -25.61
N LEU A 164 12.90 -5.72 -25.19
CA LEU A 164 13.57 -6.62 -26.14
C LEU A 164 12.61 -7.61 -26.78
N THR A 165 11.60 -8.11 -26.06
CA THR A 165 10.77 -9.21 -26.54
C THR A 165 9.33 -8.84 -26.85
N LYS A 166 8.87 -7.64 -26.43
CA LYS A 166 7.46 -7.22 -26.46
C LYS A 166 6.54 -8.26 -25.81
N ASN A 167 7.02 -8.89 -24.74
CA ASN A 167 6.30 -9.94 -24.02
C ASN A 167 6.34 -9.69 -22.52
N LEU A 168 5.16 -9.53 -21.91
CA LEU A 168 5.02 -9.28 -20.47
C LEU A 168 5.52 -10.44 -19.61
N LEU A 169 5.36 -11.66 -20.08
CA LEU A 169 5.76 -12.86 -19.35
C LEU A 169 7.29 -12.93 -19.21
N VAL A 170 8.01 -12.60 -20.29
CA VAL A 170 9.48 -12.51 -20.26
C VAL A 170 9.93 -11.37 -19.34
N GLY A 171 9.26 -10.20 -19.41
CA GLY A 171 9.53 -9.09 -18.50
C GLY A 171 9.36 -9.48 -17.05
N ALA A 172 8.24 -10.13 -16.71
CA ALA A 172 7.96 -10.57 -15.34
C ALA A 172 8.94 -11.68 -14.88
N ALA A 173 9.32 -12.61 -15.76
CA ALA A 173 10.30 -13.67 -15.46
C ALA A 173 11.69 -13.10 -15.16
N LEU A 174 12.18 -12.17 -16.00
CA LEU A 174 13.47 -11.50 -15.74
C LEU A 174 13.43 -10.68 -14.46
N SER A 175 12.32 -9.98 -14.19
CA SER A 175 12.12 -9.29 -12.90
C SER A 175 12.20 -10.22 -11.72
N PHE A 176 11.57 -11.39 -11.82
CA PHE A 176 11.57 -12.39 -10.75
C PHE A 176 13.01 -12.89 -10.46
N VAL A 177 13.74 -13.26 -11.51
CA VAL A 177 15.13 -13.71 -11.35
C VAL A 177 16.03 -12.61 -10.81
N ALA A 178 15.91 -11.38 -11.33
CA ALA A 178 16.69 -10.23 -10.85
C ALA A 178 16.40 -9.91 -9.38
N SER A 179 15.12 -9.92 -8.98
CA SER A 179 14.70 -9.70 -7.60
C SER A 179 15.26 -10.78 -6.67
N LEU A 180 15.20 -12.04 -7.07
CA LEU A 180 15.73 -13.16 -6.28
C LEU A 180 17.23 -13.01 -6.04
N ILE A 181 17.99 -12.74 -7.09
CA ILE A 181 19.46 -12.57 -6.99
C ILE A 181 19.81 -11.45 -6.02
N VAL A 182 19.17 -10.27 -6.19
CA VAL A 182 19.50 -9.10 -5.34
C VAL A 182 19.03 -9.31 -3.91
N MET A 183 17.84 -9.89 -3.68
CA MET A 183 17.37 -10.22 -2.34
C MET A 183 18.35 -11.16 -1.63
N VAL A 184 18.74 -12.26 -2.27
CA VAL A 184 19.69 -13.22 -1.66
C VAL A 184 21.03 -12.56 -1.39
N ALA A 185 21.55 -11.76 -2.32
CA ALA A 185 22.86 -11.12 -2.19
C ALA A 185 22.92 -10.05 -1.10
N LEU A 186 21.82 -9.27 -0.90
CA LEU A 186 21.84 -8.11 0.00
C LEU A 186 21.15 -8.35 1.34
N VAL A 187 20.25 -9.34 1.45
CA VAL A 187 19.53 -9.63 2.71
C VAL A 187 20.17 -10.76 3.48
N VAL A 188 20.54 -11.86 2.82
CA VAL A 188 21.03 -13.07 3.50
C VAL A 188 22.36 -12.86 4.24
N PRO A 189 23.41 -12.24 3.65
CA PRO A 189 24.70 -12.09 4.34
C PRO A 189 24.64 -11.24 5.62
N PRO A 190 23.99 -10.04 5.64
CA PRO A 190 23.88 -9.28 6.87
C PRO A 190 22.99 -9.97 7.91
N THR A 191 21.92 -10.69 7.49
CA THR A 191 21.08 -11.44 8.42
C THR A 191 21.87 -12.52 9.15
N LYS A 192 22.69 -13.31 8.45
CA LYS A 192 23.52 -14.35 9.07
C LYS A 192 24.47 -13.83 10.15
N LYS A 193 24.85 -12.55 10.09
CA LYS A 193 25.70 -11.91 11.10
C LYS A 193 24.93 -11.47 12.35
N MET A 194 23.60 -11.30 12.24
CA MET A 194 22.76 -10.71 13.28
C MET A 194 21.79 -11.72 13.90
N ALA A 195 21.32 -12.70 13.14
CA ALA A 195 20.34 -13.68 13.59
C ALA A 195 20.51 -15.04 12.88
N SER A 196 19.96 -16.08 13.50
CA SER A 196 19.89 -17.40 12.90
C SER A 196 18.78 -17.44 11.85
N LEU A 197 19.08 -17.98 10.67
CA LEU A 197 18.09 -18.21 9.60
C LEU A 197 17.24 -19.48 9.82
N LYS A 198 17.30 -20.10 11.00
CA LYS A 198 16.51 -21.29 11.29
C LYS A 198 15.12 -20.90 11.76
N PRO A 199 14.04 -21.25 11.03
CA PRO A 199 12.68 -21.02 11.50
C PRO A 199 12.36 -21.91 12.69
N THR A 200 11.62 -21.38 13.66
CA THR A 200 11.15 -22.12 14.84
C THR A 200 9.64 -22.34 14.71
N PHE A 201 9.24 -23.55 14.34
CA PHE A 201 7.84 -23.93 14.19
C PHE A 201 7.20 -24.30 15.52
N ASP A 202 7.16 -23.36 16.46
CA ASP A 202 6.33 -23.44 17.66
C ASP A 202 4.91 -22.93 17.32
N PHE A 203 4.01 -23.84 17.02
CA PHE A 203 2.64 -23.51 16.60
C PHE A 203 1.86 -22.73 17.66
N THR A 204 2.17 -22.89 18.96
CA THR A 204 1.54 -22.12 20.03
C THR A 204 1.93 -20.66 19.94
N GLN A 205 3.23 -20.37 19.81
CA GLN A 205 3.72 -19.00 19.67
C GLN A 205 3.29 -18.37 18.34
N ILE A 206 3.34 -19.14 17.23
CA ILE A 206 2.90 -18.68 15.93
C ILE A 206 1.40 -18.30 15.95
N THR A 207 0.55 -19.17 16.52
CA THR A 207 -0.88 -18.86 16.64
C THR A 207 -1.12 -17.63 17.49
N LYS A 208 -0.42 -17.50 18.63
CA LYS A 208 -0.50 -16.30 19.49
C LYS A 208 -0.10 -15.04 18.71
N LEU A 209 0.98 -15.06 17.93
CA LEU A 209 1.41 -13.95 17.08
C LEU A 209 0.35 -13.60 16.05
N LEU A 210 -0.14 -14.58 15.27
CA LEU A 210 -1.13 -14.36 14.22
C LEU A 210 -2.46 -13.86 14.78
N VAL A 211 -2.94 -14.38 15.90
CA VAL A 211 -4.16 -13.88 16.57
C VAL A 211 -3.97 -12.43 17.05
N THR A 212 -2.79 -12.10 17.58
CA THR A 212 -2.48 -10.74 18.03
C THR A 212 -2.47 -9.75 16.87
N THR A 213 -1.96 -10.15 15.69
CA THR A 213 -1.88 -9.29 14.51
C THR A 213 -3.13 -9.33 13.62
N ALA A 214 -4.04 -10.29 13.81
CA ALA A 214 -5.24 -10.47 13.00
C ALA A 214 -6.15 -9.22 12.90
N PRO A 215 -6.38 -8.43 13.95
CA PRO A 215 -7.18 -7.20 13.83
C PRO A 215 -6.53 -6.16 12.92
N LEU A 216 -5.20 -6.02 12.99
CA LEU A 216 -4.44 -5.12 12.12
C LEU A 216 -4.48 -5.62 10.67
N PHE A 217 -4.27 -6.92 10.46
CA PHE A 217 -4.39 -7.58 9.17
C PHE A 217 -5.79 -7.34 8.55
N ALA A 218 -6.86 -7.58 9.30
CA ALA A 218 -8.22 -7.37 8.81
C ALA A 218 -8.45 -5.92 8.37
N GLY A 219 -7.97 -4.94 9.15
CA GLY A 219 -8.01 -3.53 8.80
C GLY A 219 -7.26 -3.20 7.51
N SER A 220 -6.01 -3.65 7.40
CA SER A 220 -5.17 -3.43 6.21
C SER A 220 -5.74 -4.13 4.97
N PHE A 221 -6.33 -5.32 5.14
CA PHE A 221 -6.96 -6.06 4.04
C PHE A 221 -8.17 -5.32 3.49
N LEU A 222 -9.06 -4.84 4.37
CA LEU A 222 -10.25 -4.07 3.98
C LEU A 222 -9.87 -2.73 3.35
N LEU A 223 -8.89 -2.01 3.90
CA LEU A 223 -8.41 -0.75 3.32
C LEU A 223 -7.84 -0.97 1.91
N THR A 224 -6.98 -1.99 1.75
CA THR A 224 -6.40 -2.33 0.44
C THR A 224 -7.49 -2.70 -0.57
N TYR A 225 -8.53 -3.42 -0.12
CA TYR A 225 -9.68 -3.75 -0.95
C TYR A 225 -10.44 -2.49 -1.39
N VAL A 226 -10.72 -1.54 -0.49
CA VAL A 226 -11.39 -0.27 -0.83
C VAL A 226 -10.64 0.48 -1.92
N VAL A 227 -9.32 0.61 -1.76
CA VAL A 227 -8.45 1.31 -2.73
C VAL A 227 -8.33 0.54 -4.06
N GLY A 228 -8.37 -0.79 -4.00
CA GLY A 228 -8.29 -1.68 -5.17
C GLY A 228 -9.61 -1.90 -5.88
N ALA A 229 -10.76 -1.74 -5.21
CA ALA A 229 -12.09 -2.09 -5.72
C ALA A 229 -12.42 -1.49 -7.10
N PRO A 230 -12.10 -0.22 -7.41
CA PRO A 230 -12.31 0.31 -8.75
C PRO A 230 -11.57 -0.47 -9.84
N ARG A 231 -10.33 -0.91 -9.55
CA ARG A 231 -9.52 -1.70 -10.49
C ARG A 231 -10.08 -3.11 -10.69
N TYR A 232 -10.58 -3.73 -9.62
CA TYR A 232 -11.23 -5.04 -9.71
C TYR A 232 -12.52 -4.97 -10.54
N ALA A 233 -13.33 -3.94 -10.31
CA ALA A 233 -14.56 -3.72 -11.06
C ALA A 233 -14.29 -3.43 -12.55
N LEU A 234 -13.30 -2.56 -12.87
CA LEU A 234 -12.88 -2.29 -14.25
C LEU A 234 -12.28 -3.53 -14.92
N GLY A 235 -11.52 -4.35 -14.18
CA GLY A 235 -10.96 -5.61 -14.68
C GLY A 235 -11.99 -6.64 -15.07
N GLY A 236 -13.24 -6.51 -14.59
CA GLY A 236 -14.39 -7.31 -15.02
C GLY A 236 -14.99 -6.90 -16.37
N LEU A 237 -14.59 -5.76 -16.94
CA LEU A 237 -15.03 -5.31 -18.24
C LEU A 237 -14.21 -5.94 -19.37
N SER A 238 -14.79 -6.05 -20.55
CA SER A 238 -14.12 -6.58 -21.76
C SER A 238 -13.03 -5.63 -22.27
N ASP A 239 -13.16 -4.33 -22.06
CA ASP A 239 -12.17 -3.33 -22.48
C ASP A 239 -11.11 -3.10 -21.39
N GLN A 240 -10.02 -3.85 -21.48
CA GLN A 240 -8.88 -3.74 -20.56
C GLN A 240 -8.14 -2.39 -20.65
N ALA A 241 -8.28 -1.63 -21.74
CA ALA A 241 -7.65 -0.33 -21.89
C ALA A 241 -8.17 0.69 -20.84
N LEU A 242 -9.45 0.61 -20.47
CA LEU A 242 -10.06 1.47 -19.45
C LEU A 242 -9.33 1.37 -18.11
N LEU A 243 -8.88 0.18 -17.74
CA LEU A 243 -8.13 -0.04 -16.51
C LEU A 243 -6.74 0.61 -16.55
N THR A 244 -6.10 0.64 -17.72
CA THR A 244 -4.83 1.38 -17.91
C THR A 244 -5.03 2.86 -17.66
N PHE A 245 -6.06 3.46 -18.31
CA PHE A 245 -6.36 4.88 -18.13
C PHE A 245 -6.64 5.19 -16.66
N PHE A 246 -7.53 4.45 -16.01
CA PHE A 246 -7.81 4.63 -14.58
C PHE A 246 -6.55 4.52 -13.72
N THR A 247 -5.71 3.51 -13.96
CA THR A 247 -4.50 3.30 -13.17
C THR A 247 -3.51 4.44 -13.35
N ALA A 248 -3.31 4.92 -14.58
CA ALA A 248 -2.43 6.06 -14.86
C ALA A 248 -2.97 7.37 -14.26
N LEU A 249 -4.28 7.62 -14.38
CA LEU A 249 -4.94 8.79 -13.79
C LEU A 249 -4.89 8.80 -12.25
N ALA A 250 -4.83 7.63 -11.60
CA ALA A 250 -4.71 7.53 -10.16
C ALA A 250 -3.29 7.81 -9.63
N MET A 251 -2.25 7.79 -10.49
CA MET A 251 -0.86 7.98 -10.04
C MET A 251 -0.60 9.35 -9.39
N PRO A 252 -1.09 10.49 -9.90
CA PRO A 252 -0.91 11.77 -9.23
C PRO A 252 -1.54 11.82 -7.82
N ALA A 253 -2.67 11.13 -7.59
CA ALA A 253 -3.29 11.04 -6.27
C ALA A 253 -2.40 10.29 -5.26
N MET A 254 -1.55 9.34 -5.70
CA MET A 254 -0.58 8.67 -4.83
C MET A 254 0.45 9.66 -4.26
N VAL A 255 0.81 10.70 -4.99
CA VAL A 255 1.73 11.76 -4.50
C VAL A 255 1.07 12.51 -3.34
N ILE A 256 -0.23 12.82 -3.44
CA ILE A 256 -0.99 13.45 -2.34
C ILE A 256 -0.98 12.54 -1.11
N ASN A 257 -1.14 11.24 -1.29
CA ASN A 257 -1.10 10.27 -0.19
C ASN A 257 0.29 10.20 0.49
N LEU A 258 1.36 10.27 -0.28
CA LEU A 258 2.72 10.36 0.26
C LEU A 258 2.92 11.64 1.07
N LEU A 259 2.52 12.79 0.53
CA LEU A 259 2.56 14.07 1.23
C LEU A 259 1.75 14.04 2.53
N SER A 260 0.55 13.46 2.50
CA SER A 260 -0.31 13.29 3.68
C SER A 260 0.39 12.51 4.79
N ASN A 261 1.09 11.43 4.45
CA ASN A 261 1.85 10.65 5.42
C ASN A 261 3.01 11.47 6.03
N PHE A 262 3.71 12.29 5.24
CA PHE A 262 4.76 13.18 5.75
C PHE A 262 4.20 14.26 6.69
N VAL A 263 3.01 14.77 6.39
CA VAL A 263 2.34 15.79 7.23
C VAL A 263 1.79 15.17 8.51
N PHE A 264 1.11 14.03 8.42
CA PHE A 264 0.30 13.51 9.54
C PHE A 264 1.09 12.64 10.52
N LYS A 265 2.09 11.86 10.06
CA LYS A 265 2.88 11.00 10.95
C LYS A 265 3.56 11.76 12.10
N PRO A 266 4.21 12.92 11.88
CA PRO A 266 4.79 13.71 12.98
C PRO A 266 3.74 14.25 13.95
N LEU A 267 2.49 14.48 13.50
CA LEU A 267 1.42 15.00 14.34
C LEU A 267 0.87 13.98 15.33
N LEU A 268 1.12 12.70 15.15
CA LEU A 268 0.58 11.61 15.97
C LEU A 268 0.95 11.77 17.45
N THR A 269 2.20 12.12 17.75
CA THR A 269 2.68 12.33 19.12
C THR A 269 1.96 13.51 19.78
N GLN A 270 1.81 14.63 19.05
CA GLN A 270 1.09 15.80 19.55
C GLN A 270 -0.40 15.51 19.72
N MET A 271 -1.01 14.74 18.82
CA MET A 271 -2.40 14.29 18.96
C MET A 271 -2.59 13.48 20.25
N ALA A 272 -1.67 12.55 20.55
CA ALA A 272 -1.71 11.74 21.75
C ALA A 272 -1.55 12.61 23.03
N GLU A 273 -0.66 13.59 23.01
CA GLU A 273 -0.45 14.53 24.12
C GLU A 273 -1.72 15.37 24.37
N TYR A 274 -2.28 16.00 23.34
CA TYR A 274 -3.50 16.80 23.47
C TYR A 274 -4.69 15.97 23.95
N TRP A 275 -4.83 14.74 23.46
CA TRP A 275 -5.89 13.84 23.89
C TRP A 275 -5.75 13.44 25.36
N ASN A 276 -4.55 13.04 25.80
CA ASN A 276 -4.29 12.64 27.18
C ASN A 276 -4.46 13.81 28.16
N ASN A 277 -4.13 15.04 27.73
CA ASN A 277 -4.26 16.26 28.53
C ASN A 277 -5.66 16.91 28.41
N GLN A 278 -6.63 16.25 27.77
CA GLN A 278 -8.00 16.74 27.57
C GLN A 278 -8.08 18.11 26.87
N GLN A 279 -7.13 18.37 25.98
CA GLN A 279 -7.02 19.62 25.22
C GLN A 279 -7.80 19.51 23.89
N ASP A 280 -9.13 19.34 23.97
CA ASP A 280 -10.01 19.09 22.82
C ASP A 280 -9.85 20.11 21.69
N LYS A 281 -9.74 21.40 22.03
CA LYS A 281 -9.60 22.48 21.04
C LYS A 281 -8.29 22.37 20.26
N GLN A 282 -7.17 22.06 20.94
CA GLN A 282 -5.87 21.88 20.32
C GLN A 282 -5.85 20.62 19.46
N PHE A 283 -6.46 19.54 19.95
CA PHE A 283 -6.61 18.29 19.20
C PHE A 283 -7.36 18.50 17.87
N VAL A 284 -8.54 19.12 17.92
CA VAL A 284 -9.34 19.43 16.72
C VAL A 284 -8.61 20.44 15.82
N GLY A 285 -7.99 21.47 16.42
CA GLY A 285 -7.18 22.45 15.70
C GLY A 285 -6.03 21.81 14.91
N LEU A 286 -5.38 20.79 15.48
CA LEU A 286 -4.29 20.05 14.82
C LEU A 286 -4.81 19.26 13.61
N ILE A 287 -5.95 18.58 13.75
CA ILE A 287 -6.61 17.86 12.64
C ILE A 287 -6.96 18.82 11.51
N LEU A 288 -7.60 19.95 11.84
CA LEU A 288 -8.02 20.96 10.85
C LEU A 288 -6.82 21.60 10.14
N LYS A 289 -5.74 21.93 10.87
CA LYS A 289 -4.52 22.47 10.28
C LYS A 289 -3.85 21.45 9.33
N GLY A 290 -3.71 20.21 9.78
CA GLY A 290 -3.13 19.16 8.95
C GLY A 290 -3.95 18.91 7.68
N PHE A 291 -5.29 18.87 7.81
CA PHE A 291 -6.18 18.71 6.66
C PHE A 291 -6.12 19.91 5.71
N ALA A 292 -6.08 21.15 6.26
CA ALA A 292 -6.00 22.37 5.44
C ALA A 292 -4.73 22.42 4.58
N VAL A 293 -3.59 21.96 5.11
CA VAL A 293 -2.33 21.86 4.33
C VAL A 293 -2.50 20.93 3.15
N VAL A 294 -3.07 19.74 3.37
CA VAL A 294 -3.28 18.77 2.28
C VAL A 294 -4.36 19.24 1.32
N ALA A 295 -5.42 19.89 1.80
CA ALA A 295 -6.46 20.46 0.96
C ALA A 295 -5.90 21.56 0.03
N LEU A 296 -5.04 22.43 0.55
CA LEU A 296 -4.36 23.45 -0.25
C LEU A 296 -3.45 22.81 -1.30
N ALA A 297 -2.64 21.83 -0.90
CA ALA A 297 -1.77 21.10 -1.83
C ALA A 297 -2.57 20.38 -2.92
N THR A 298 -3.72 19.79 -2.56
CA THR A 298 -4.62 19.14 -3.53
C THR A 298 -5.24 20.17 -4.48
N ALA A 299 -5.73 21.30 -3.96
CA ALA A 299 -6.29 22.36 -4.80
C ALA A 299 -5.27 22.90 -5.82
N LEU A 300 -4.03 23.12 -5.38
CA LEU A 300 -2.93 23.50 -6.28
C LEU A 300 -2.63 22.41 -7.29
N SER A 301 -2.62 21.14 -6.86
CA SER A 301 -2.41 20.00 -7.77
C SER A 301 -3.53 19.91 -8.81
N MET A 302 -4.80 20.11 -8.43
CA MET A 302 -5.94 20.13 -9.36
C MET A 302 -5.86 21.30 -10.34
N ALA A 303 -5.49 22.50 -9.87
CA ALA A 303 -5.31 23.67 -10.72
C ALA A 303 -4.20 23.47 -11.76
N LEU A 304 -3.10 22.79 -11.40
CA LEU A 304 -2.02 22.44 -12.32
C LEU A 304 -2.39 21.25 -13.22
N ALA A 305 -3.14 20.28 -12.69
CA ALA A 305 -3.54 19.09 -13.45
C ALA A 305 -4.56 19.41 -14.56
N TRP A 306 -5.36 20.45 -14.43
CA TRP A 306 -6.31 20.84 -15.47
C TRP A 306 -5.63 21.17 -16.82
N PRO A 307 -4.61 22.04 -16.91
CA PRO A 307 -3.89 22.30 -18.15
C PRO A 307 -2.78 21.30 -18.47
N LEU A 308 -2.09 20.75 -17.45
CA LEU A 308 -0.86 19.99 -17.65
C LEU A 308 -1.02 18.48 -17.45
N GLY A 309 -2.09 18.03 -16.76
CA GLY A 309 -2.22 16.64 -16.37
C GLY A 309 -2.32 15.69 -17.55
N ALA A 310 -3.25 15.93 -18.48
CA ALA A 310 -3.41 15.09 -19.67
C ALA A 310 -2.16 15.10 -20.56
N PRO A 311 -1.52 16.27 -20.90
CA PRO A 311 -0.26 16.29 -21.65
C PRO A 311 0.90 15.54 -20.96
N VAL A 312 1.05 15.69 -19.63
CA VAL A 312 2.13 15.02 -18.89
C VAL A 312 1.89 13.50 -18.85
N LEU A 313 0.66 13.06 -18.58
CA LEU A 313 0.34 11.63 -18.62
C LEU A 313 0.48 11.07 -20.04
N GLY A 314 0.07 11.82 -21.05
CA GLY A 314 0.28 11.48 -22.46
C GLY A 314 1.76 11.31 -22.81
N LEU A 315 2.60 12.25 -22.34
CA LEU A 315 4.05 12.16 -22.51
C LEU A 315 4.63 10.93 -21.77
N LEU A 316 4.15 10.59 -20.57
CA LEU A 316 4.65 9.45 -19.80
C LEU A 316 4.22 8.12 -20.42
N TYR A 317 2.94 7.96 -20.71
CA TYR A 317 2.36 6.65 -21.06
C TYR A 317 2.20 6.43 -22.58
N GLY A 318 2.34 7.48 -23.40
CA GLY A 318 2.16 7.39 -24.85
C GLY A 318 0.69 7.19 -25.27
N LEU A 319 -0.27 7.66 -24.45
CA LEU A 319 -1.70 7.53 -24.64
C LEU A 319 -2.38 8.89 -24.59
N ASP A 320 -3.58 9.04 -25.18
CA ASP A 320 -4.36 10.26 -25.10
C ASP A 320 -5.23 10.30 -23.85
N PHE A 321 -4.93 11.24 -22.94
CA PHE A 321 -5.67 11.47 -21.69
C PHE A 321 -6.59 12.70 -21.73
N GLU A 322 -6.67 13.41 -22.87
CA GLU A 322 -7.54 14.59 -23.00
C GLU A 322 -9.01 14.31 -22.69
N PRO A 323 -9.58 13.15 -23.10
CA PRO A 323 -10.98 12.81 -22.78
C PRO A 323 -11.25 12.58 -21.30
N TYR A 324 -10.21 12.35 -20.48
CA TYR A 324 -10.31 11.91 -19.09
C TYR A 324 -9.87 12.97 -18.07
N LYS A 325 -9.89 14.25 -18.45
CA LYS A 325 -9.50 15.36 -17.55
C LYS A 325 -10.36 15.45 -16.29
N LEU A 326 -11.65 15.18 -16.43
CA LEU A 326 -12.57 15.24 -15.28
C LEU A 326 -12.27 14.11 -14.29
N GLU A 327 -12.06 12.90 -14.79
CA GLU A 327 -11.69 11.74 -13.99
C GLU A 327 -10.36 11.94 -13.25
N LEU A 328 -9.38 12.61 -13.88
CA LEU A 328 -8.14 13.02 -13.24
C LEU A 328 -8.41 13.92 -12.03
N LEU A 329 -9.26 14.94 -12.18
CA LEU A 329 -9.60 15.82 -11.07
C LEU A 329 -10.38 15.08 -9.97
N MET A 330 -11.29 14.18 -10.32
CA MET A 330 -12.02 13.36 -9.35
C MET A 330 -11.04 12.48 -8.55
N LEU A 331 -10.09 11.81 -9.19
CA LEU A 331 -9.09 11.01 -8.49
C LEU A 331 -8.15 11.85 -7.60
N LEU A 332 -7.81 13.06 -8.00
CA LEU A 332 -7.10 14.00 -7.12
C LEU A 332 -7.94 14.40 -5.91
N PHE A 333 -9.24 14.65 -6.10
CA PHE A 333 -10.18 14.87 -5.01
C PHE A 333 -10.31 13.64 -4.11
N GLY A 334 -10.37 12.44 -4.69
CA GLY A 334 -10.27 11.18 -3.96
C GLY A 334 -8.99 11.06 -3.12
N GLY A 335 -7.85 11.58 -3.62
CA GLY A 335 -6.62 11.74 -2.85
C GLY A 335 -6.80 12.60 -1.59
N LEU A 336 -7.56 13.70 -1.69
CA LEU A 336 -7.92 14.54 -0.53
C LEU A 336 -8.82 13.79 0.46
N LEU A 337 -9.83 13.04 -0.03
CA LEU A 337 -10.69 12.22 0.82
C LEU A 337 -9.89 11.13 1.54
N ASN A 338 -8.92 10.52 0.86
CA ASN A 338 -8.02 9.57 1.49
C ASN A 338 -7.15 10.22 2.58
N ALA A 339 -6.65 11.42 2.34
CA ALA A 339 -5.89 12.18 3.35
C ALA A 339 -6.76 12.50 4.58
N LEU A 340 -8.02 12.88 4.38
CA LEU A 340 -8.99 13.08 5.47
C LEU A 340 -9.22 11.77 6.24
N THR A 341 -9.38 10.66 5.54
CA THR A 341 -9.51 9.33 6.14
C THR A 341 -8.30 8.98 7.01
N VAL A 342 -7.07 9.25 6.53
CA VAL A 342 -5.83 8.96 7.25
C VAL A 342 -5.71 9.78 8.54
N ILE A 343 -6.00 11.10 8.52
CA ILE A 343 -5.90 11.92 9.74
C ILE A 343 -6.98 11.53 10.76
N LEU A 344 -8.21 11.22 10.31
CA LEU A 344 -9.28 10.75 11.18
C LEU A 344 -8.99 9.35 11.74
N TYR A 345 -8.38 8.46 10.95
CA TYR A 345 -7.86 7.19 11.44
C TYR A 345 -6.87 7.39 12.59
N TYR A 346 -5.89 8.30 12.44
CA TYR A 346 -4.95 8.62 13.51
C TYR A 346 -5.64 9.18 14.75
N ALA A 347 -6.66 10.00 14.58
CA ALA A 347 -7.46 10.52 15.69
C ALA A 347 -8.16 9.37 16.46
N VAL A 348 -8.83 8.46 15.75
CA VAL A 348 -9.55 7.32 16.34
C VAL A 348 -8.60 6.34 17.03
N VAL A 349 -7.43 6.08 16.42
CA VAL A 349 -6.37 5.24 17.04
C VAL A 349 -5.84 5.89 18.32
N THR A 350 -5.60 7.18 18.31
CA THR A 350 -5.17 7.95 19.50
C THR A 350 -6.21 7.85 20.63
N MET A 351 -7.49 7.84 20.29
CA MET A 351 -8.61 7.61 21.24
C MET A 351 -8.74 6.15 21.70
N ARG A 352 -7.87 5.24 21.22
CA ARG A 352 -7.88 3.80 21.52
C ARG A 352 -9.18 3.06 21.13
N LYS A 353 -9.89 3.55 20.10
CA LYS A 353 -11.14 2.94 19.60
C LYS A 353 -10.87 1.98 18.43
N GLN A 354 -10.21 0.85 18.68
CA GLN A 354 -9.81 -0.11 17.64
C GLN A 354 -11.01 -0.71 16.86
N VAL A 355 -12.14 -0.95 17.53
CA VAL A 355 -13.36 -1.46 16.89
C VAL A 355 -13.88 -0.47 15.85
N ALA A 356 -13.77 0.83 16.11
CA ALA A 356 -14.16 1.87 15.17
C ALA A 356 -13.36 1.82 13.87
N VAL A 357 -12.08 1.47 13.94
CA VAL A 357 -11.22 1.31 12.76
C VAL A 357 -11.74 0.19 11.86
N PHE A 358 -12.02 -0.97 12.45
CA PHE A 358 -12.57 -2.10 11.70
C PHE A 358 -13.94 -1.78 11.08
N VAL A 359 -14.87 -1.20 11.84
CA VAL A 359 -16.21 -0.85 11.37
C VAL A 359 -16.14 0.16 10.22
N SER A 360 -15.25 1.16 10.31
CA SER A 360 -15.07 2.15 9.24
C SER A 360 -14.61 1.48 7.94
N TYR A 361 -13.59 0.64 8.01
CA TYR A 361 -13.09 -0.06 6.82
C TYR A 361 -14.11 -1.07 6.27
N ALA A 362 -14.84 -1.77 7.14
CA ALA A 362 -15.90 -2.69 6.72
C ALA A 362 -17.06 -1.96 6.01
N ALA A 363 -17.44 -0.76 6.47
CA ALA A 363 -18.47 0.04 5.81
C ALA A 363 -18.07 0.47 4.40
N GLY A 364 -16.85 1.00 4.21
CA GLY A 364 -16.34 1.37 2.89
C GLY A 364 -16.16 0.17 1.95
N ALA A 365 -15.61 -0.93 2.47
CA ALA A 365 -15.43 -2.16 1.71
C ALA A 365 -16.77 -2.80 1.31
N GLY A 366 -17.75 -2.81 2.22
CA GLY A 366 -19.10 -3.30 1.95
C GLY A 366 -19.79 -2.48 0.85
N PHE A 367 -19.71 -1.14 0.93
CA PHE A 367 -20.21 -0.27 -0.14
C PHE A 367 -19.53 -0.60 -1.47
N ALA A 368 -18.20 -0.64 -1.50
CA ALA A 368 -17.45 -0.92 -2.72
C ALA A 368 -17.79 -2.28 -3.33
N ALA A 369 -17.94 -3.33 -2.50
CA ALA A 369 -18.30 -4.67 -2.96
C ALA A 369 -19.71 -4.73 -3.56
N LEU A 370 -20.68 -4.05 -2.94
CA LEU A 370 -22.07 -4.10 -3.35
C LEU A 370 -22.36 -3.25 -4.61
N THR A 371 -21.66 -2.12 -4.76
CA THR A 371 -22.00 -1.14 -5.82
C THR A 371 -20.99 -1.10 -6.96
N GLY A 372 -19.78 -1.64 -6.76
CA GLY A 372 -18.67 -1.49 -7.70
C GLY A 372 -18.98 -2.04 -9.09
N GLY A 373 -19.53 -3.25 -9.19
CA GLY A 373 -19.91 -3.85 -10.48
C GLY A 373 -20.98 -3.02 -11.21
N TRP A 374 -21.98 -2.51 -10.47
CA TRP A 374 -23.06 -1.69 -11.05
C TRP A 374 -22.55 -0.32 -11.53
N LEU A 375 -21.79 0.40 -10.69
CA LEU A 375 -21.25 1.71 -11.04
C LEU A 375 -20.32 1.62 -12.26
N VAL A 376 -19.40 0.69 -12.25
CA VAL A 376 -18.41 0.55 -13.33
C VAL A 376 -19.05 0.00 -14.60
N GLY A 377 -19.99 -0.94 -14.47
CA GLY A 377 -20.71 -1.51 -15.61
C GLY A 377 -21.54 -0.49 -16.37
N ASN A 378 -22.13 0.53 -15.68
CA ASN A 378 -22.94 1.56 -16.31
C ASN A 378 -22.16 2.82 -16.73
N PHE A 379 -21.08 3.16 -16.01
CA PHE A 379 -20.38 4.45 -16.17
C PHE A 379 -18.89 4.32 -16.49
N GLY A 380 -18.36 3.11 -16.68
CA GLY A 380 -16.95 2.88 -17.04
C GLY A 380 -15.97 3.51 -16.06
N ILE A 381 -14.97 4.27 -16.56
CA ILE A 381 -13.93 4.93 -15.74
C ILE A 381 -14.57 5.95 -14.78
N MET A 382 -15.55 6.71 -15.21
CA MET A 382 -16.28 7.66 -14.35
C MET A 382 -16.90 6.91 -13.16
N GLY A 383 -17.55 5.76 -13.40
CA GLY A 383 -18.08 4.91 -12.34
C GLY A 383 -17.03 4.42 -11.36
N ALA A 384 -15.83 4.13 -11.84
CA ALA A 384 -14.70 3.74 -11.01
C ALA A 384 -14.18 4.91 -10.13
N CYS A 385 -14.15 6.15 -10.66
CA CYS A 385 -13.81 7.34 -9.90
C CYS A 385 -14.85 7.62 -8.80
N VAL A 386 -16.14 7.57 -9.14
CA VAL A 386 -17.25 7.73 -8.17
C VAL A 386 -17.19 6.66 -7.08
N LEU A 387 -16.94 5.40 -7.46
CA LEU A 387 -16.78 4.30 -6.50
C LEU A 387 -15.64 4.58 -5.50
N TYR A 388 -14.50 5.04 -6.01
CA TYR A 388 -13.34 5.38 -5.19
C TYR A 388 -13.67 6.51 -4.22
N ASP A 389 -14.21 7.62 -4.72
CA ASP A 389 -14.49 8.82 -3.94
C ASP A 389 -15.57 8.57 -2.87
N ILE A 390 -16.68 7.91 -3.23
CA ILE A 390 -17.76 7.63 -2.27
C ILE A 390 -17.28 6.62 -1.21
N SER A 391 -16.52 5.60 -1.59
CA SER A 391 -15.97 4.64 -0.60
C SER A 391 -15.09 5.35 0.44
N LEU A 392 -14.22 6.26 0.01
CA LEU A 392 -13.39 7.06 0.90
C LEU A 392 -14.19 8.09 1.71
N ALA A 393 -15.22 8.69 1.13
CA ALA A 393 -16.13 9.58 1.85
C ALA A 393 -16.88 8.85 2.97
N ILE A 394 -17.34 7.61 2.72
CA ILE A 394 -17.96 6.76 3.73
C ILE A 394 -16.96 6.46 4.87
N LEU A 395 -15.71 6.10 4.54
CA LEU A 395 -14.67 5.90 5.53
C LEU A 395 -14.46 7.15 6.39
N ALA A 396 -14.29 8.31 5.75
CA ALA A 396 -14.09 9.58 6.45
C ALA A 396 -15.29 9.93 7.34
N LEU A 397 -16.51 9.72 6.86
CA LEU A 397 -17.75 9.97 7.61
C LEU A 397 -17.82 9.08 8.86
N VAL A 398 -17.60 7.77 8.70
CA VAL A 398 -17.68 6.82 9.83
C VAL A 398 -16.59 7.10 10.85
N PHE A 399 -15.34 7.35 10.42
CA PHE A 399 -14.28 7.80 11.32
C PHE A 399 -14.62 9.10 12.04
N GLY A 400 -15.22 10.07 11.33
CA GLY A 400 -15.67 11.34 11.91
C GLY A 400 -16.73 11.15 13.00
N ILE A 401 -17.70 10.26 12.77
CA ILE A 401 -18.72 9.88 13.77
C ILE A 401 -18.03 9.29 15.02
N PHE A 402 -17.10 8.36 14.85
CA PHE A 402 -16.39 7.77 15.99
C PHE A 402 -15.48 8.76 16.73
N CYS A 403 -14.88 9.72 16.02
CA CYS A 403 -14.17 10.84 16.65
C CYS A 403 -15.13 11.66 17.54
N PHE A 404 -16.29 12.04 17.01
CA PHE A 404 -17.31 12.79 17.77
C PHE A 404 -17.79 12.03 19.01
N LEU A 405 -18.08 10.74 18.87
CA LEU A 405 -18.45 9.87 19.99
C LEU A 405 -17.29 9.76 21.01
N GLY A 406 -16.03 9.80 20.56
CA GLY A 406 -14.87 9.81 21.42
C GLY A 406 -14.84 11.02 22.36
N PHE A 407 -15.05 12.21 21.83
CA PHE A 407 -15.15 13.43 22.62
C PHE A 407 -16.32 13.41 23.62
N LYS A 408 -17.47 12.89 23.20
CA LYS A 408 -18.64 12.77 24.08
C LYS A 408 -18.37 11.83 25.26
N ASP A 409 -17.70 10.71 25.03
CA ASP A 409 -17.34 9.75 26.08
C ASP A 409 -16.31 10.33 27.04
N GLN A 410 -15.32 11.08 26.55
CA GLN A 410 -14.32 11.74 27.37
C GLN A 410 -14.96 12.79 28.31
N LYS A 411 -15.86 13.63 27.78
CA LYS A 411 -16.59 14.64 28.59
C LYS A 411 -17.46 14.00 29.68
N LYS A 412 -18.09 12.85 29.39
CA LYS A 412 -18.86 12.11 30.41
C LYS A 412 -17.96 11.59 31.53
N LYS A 413 -16.76 11.08 31.21
CA LYS A 413 -15.79 10.61 32.21
C LYS A 413 -15.20 11.73 33.07
N SER A 414 -15.08 12.95 32.53
CA SER A 414 -14.58 14.12 33.27
C SER A 414 -15.66 14.77 34.17
N ALA A 415 -16.95 14.45 33.92
CA ALA A 415 -18.09 14.94 34.70
C ALA A 415 -18.58 13.95 35.79
N ALA A 416 -18.09 12.69 35.73
CA ALA A 416 -18.36 11.63 36.73
C ALA A 416 -17.19 11.50 37.70
#